data_0ef90220888f696ee3c82f004f41c6a8
#
_entry.id   0ef90220888f696ee3c82f004f41c6a8
#
_cell.length_a   1.000
_cell.length_b   1.000
_cell.length_c   1.000
_cell.angle_alpha   90.00
_cell.angle_beta   90.00
_cell.angle_gamma   90.00
#
_symmetry.space_group_name_H-M   'P 1'
#
loop_
_entity.id
_entity.type
_entity.pdbx_description
1 polymer ?
#
loop_
_entity_poly.entity_id
_entity_poly.type
_entity_poly.pdbx_seq_one_letter_code
_entity_poly.pdbx_strand_id
1 'polypeptide(L)'
;REVGLRMEDQIRLLEIRDEGEDRFVVFCGEHKRPDDRWIIRFRKNEAGNYEPYGIAKRMMQRRAYYLQPLGGYSGDPEVCYAIWNESEQLMEARFRPNDGPTETVRIAPAPSLTIWRFQGGEDGWHLESHYYDSAGNEM
;
A
#
# COMPACT_ATOMS: atom_id res chain seq x y z
N ARG A 1 -5.21 -12.89 13.97
CA ARG A 1 -5.88 -13.68 13.45
C ARG A 1 -6.80 -13.12 12.53
N GLU A 2 -7.72 -12.47 12.90
CA GLU A 2 -8.52 -11.83 12.01
C GLU A 2 -7.86 -10.63 11.46
N VAL A 3 -7.80 -10.46 10.20
CA VAL A 3 -7.10 -9.37 9.53
C VAL A 3 -8.11 -8.52 8.75
N GLY A 4 -9.20 -8.17 9.41
CA GLY A 4 -10.21 -7.32 8.81
C GLY A 4 -11.31 -8.07 8.10
N LEU A 5 -11.24 -9.38 8.05
CA LEU A 5 -12.27 -10.21 7.42
C LEU A 5 -12.86 -11.15 8.46
N ARG A 6 -14.10 -11.56 8.21
CA ARG A 6 -14.75 -12.49 9.11
C ARG A 6 -14.17 -13.88 8.91
N MET A 7 -14.26 -14.69 9.96
CA MET A 7 -13.67 -16.03 9.93
C MET A 7 -14.31 -16.92 8.90
N GLU A 8 -15.57 -16.70 8.58
CA GLU A 8 -16.26 -17.56 7.63
C GLU A 8 -15.94 -17.23 6.18
N ASP A 9 -15.16 -16.15 5.93
CA ASP A 9 -14.72 -15.86 4.57
C ASP A 9 -13.30 -16.36 4.40
N GLN A 10 -12.96 -16.80 3.20
CA GLN A 10 -11.64 -17.26 2.88
C GLN A 10 -10.84 -16.11 2.29
N ILE A 11 -9.57 -16.06 2.62
CA ILE A 11 -8.68 -15.02 2.16
C ILE A 11 -7.94 -15.52 0.93
N ARG A 12 -7.96 -14.73 -0.13
CA ARG A 12 -7.17 -14.99 -1.33
C ARG A 12 -5.98 -14.06 -1.35
N LEU A 13 -4.80 -14.65 -1.39
CA LEU A 13 -3.56 -13.91 -1.40
C LEU A 13 -3.32 -13.36 -2.80
N LEU A 14 -2.99 -12.07 -2.88
CA LEU A 14 -2.74 -11.43 -4.17
C LEU A 14 -1.25 -11.17 -4.38
N GLU A 15 -0.54 -10.78 -3.33
CA GLU A 15 0.87 -10.43 -3.47
C GLU A 15 1.57 -10.48 -2.13
N ILE A 16 2.84 -10.89 -2.13
CA ILE A 16 3.74 -10.77 -0.99
C ILE A 16 4.99 -10.07 -1.49
N ARG A 17 5.37 -8.97 -0.82
CA ARG A 17 6.57 -8.23 -1.19
C ARG A 17 7.43 -8.04 0.03
N ASP A 18 8.70 -8.47 -0.05
CA ASP A 18 9.68 -8.25 1.00
C ASP A 18 10.56 -7.07 0.61
N GLU A 19 10.71 -6.12 1.53
CA GLU A 19 11.58 -4.98 1.35
C GLU A 19 12.32 -4.71 2.66
N GLY A 20 13.61 -5.04 2.70
CA GLY A 20 14.38 -4.88 3.91
C GLY A 20 13.79 -5.73 5.02
N GLU A 21 13.44 -5.09 6.11
CA GLU A 21 12.87 -5.80 7.25
C GLU A 21 11.35 -5.92 7.17
N ASP A 22 10.75 -5.33 6.15
CA ASP A 22 9.29 -5.31 6.03
C ASP A 22 8.81 -6.36 5.04
N ARG A 23 7.64 -6.90 5.32
CA ARG A 23 6.91 -7.75 4.38
C ARG A 23 5.51 -7.21 4.26
N PHE A 24 5.09 -6.98 3.02
CA PHE A 24 3.75 -6.49 2.73
C PHE A 24 2.95 -7.61 2.07
N VAL A 25 1.73 -7.78 2.54
CA VAL A 25 0.84 -8.82 2.01
C VAL A 25 -0.45 -8.16 1.56
N VAL A 26 -0.81 -8.35 0.29
CA VAL A 26 -2.05 -7.85 -0.28
C VAL A 26 -2.99 -9.03 -0.46
N PHE A 27 -4.22 -8.89 -0.03
CA PHE A 27 -5.17 -10.00 -0.07
C PHE A 27 -6.59 -9.47 -0.24
N CYS A 28 -7.52 -10.37 -0.56
CA CYS A 28 -8.94 -10.05 -0.64
C CYS A 28 -9.74 -11.25 -0.11
N GLY A 29 -11.03 -11.05 0.11
CA GLY A 29 -11.92 -12.14 0.42
C GLY A 29 -12.33 -12.84 -0.86
N GLU A 30 -12.65 -14.14 -0.75
CA GLU A 30 -13.05 -14.90 -1.93
C GLU A 30 -14.54 -14.80 -2.20
N HIS A 31 -15.33 -14.71 -1.14
CA HIS A 31 -16.78 -14.79 -1.27
C HIS A 31 -17.47 -13.51 -0.85
N LYS A 32 -17.04 -12.93 0.26
CA LYS A 32 -17.61 -11.68 0.75
C LYS A 32 -16.66 -10.56 0.38
N ARG A 33 -17.21 -9.52 -0.24
CA ARG A 33 -16.46 -8.33 -0.65
C ARG A 33 -15.25 -8.70 -1.50
N PRO A 34 -15.45 -9.46 -2.59
CA PRO A 34 -14.31 -9.87 -3.42
C PRO A 34 -13.64 -8.70 -4.14
N ASP A 35 -14.32 -7.54 -4.21
CA ASP A 35 -13.74 -6.36 -4.85
C ASP A 35 -12.91 -5.52 -3.91
N ASP A 36 -12.97 -5.78 -2.60
CA ASP A 36 -12.12 -5.07 -1.65
C ASP A 36 -10.71 -5.63 -1.69
N ARG A 37 -9.75 -4.75 -1.45
CA ARG A 37 -8.35 -5.15 -1.33
C ARG A 37 -7.85 -4.70 0.01
N TRP A 38 -7.06 -5.55 0.65
CA TRP A 38 -6.52 -5.29 1.97
C TRP A 38 -5.02 -5.44 1.93
N ILE A 39 -4.32 -4.72 2.80
CA ILE A 39 -2.88 -4.83 2.93
C ILE A 39 -2.52 -4.88 4.41
N ILE A 40 -1.51 -5.71 4.73
CA ILE A 40 -0.95 -5.74 6.06
C ILE A 40 0.56 -5.68 5.93
N ARG A 41 1.19 -4.94 6.85
CA ARG A 41 2.62 -4.81 6.92
C ARG A 41 3.14 -5.63 8.08
N PHE A 42 4.17 -6.43 7.83
CA PHE A 42 4.87 -7.18 8.86
C PHE A 42 6.28 -6.65 8.95
N ARG A 43 6.90 -6.81 10.11
CA ARG A 43 8.30 -6.46 10.29
C ARG A 43 9.02 -7.62 10.94
N LYS A 44 10.24 -7.89 10.45
CA LYS A 44 11.06 -8.96 10.98
C LYS A 44 11.56 -8.56 12.37
N ASN A 45 11.41 -9.46 13.34
CA ASN A 45 11.91 -9.23 14.69
C ASN A 45 13.34 -9.75 14.80
N GLU A 46 13.91 -9.65 16.00
CA GLU A 46 15.31 -10.04 16.22
C GLU A 46 15.53 -11.52 16.02
N ALA A 47 14.51 -12.33 16.21
CA ALA A 47 14.62 -13.79 16.00
C ALA A 47 14.47 -14.18 14.54
N GLY A 48 14.20 -13.21 13.66
CA GLY A 48 14.03 -13.48 12.25
C GLY A 48 12.61 -13.81 11.83
N ASN A 49 11.66 -13.68 12.73
CA ASN A 49 10.26 -13.96 12.43
C ASN A 49 9.53 -12.67 12.09
N TYR A 50 8.52 -12.77 11.22
CA TYR A 50 7.71 -11.62 10.86
C TYR A 50 6.54 -11.47 11.82
N GLU A 51 6.33 -10.25 12.28
CA GLU A 51 5.21 -9.90 13.17
C GLU A 51 4.44 -8.75 12.55
N PRO A 52 3.12 -8.66 12.75
CA PRO A 52 2.36 -7.52 12.25
C PRO A 52 2.93 -6.21 12.78
N TYR A 53 3.11 -5.24 11.88
CA TYR A 53 3.61 -3.92 12.23
C TYR A 53 2.52 -2.93 11.88
N GLY A 54 1.50 -2.90 12.73
CA GLY A 54 0.28 -2.18 12.49
C GLY A 54 -0.87 -3.16 12.30
N ILE A 55 -1.94 -2.70 11.75
CA ILE A 55 -3.12 -3.53 11.51
C ILE A 55 -3.38 -3.64 10.02
N ALA A 56 -4.18 -4.63 9.65
CA ALA A 56 -4.60 -4.76 8.27
C ALA A 56 -5.48 -3.56 7.90
N LYS A 57 -5.29 -3.03 6.70
CA LYS A 57 -6.01 -1.86 6.22
C LYS A 57 -6.71 -2.17 4.92
N ARG A 58 -7.97 -1.74 4.82
CA ARG A 58 -8.66 -1.83 3.54
C ARG A 58 -8.14 -0.70 2.66
N MET A 59 -7.73 -1.06 1.44
CA MET A 59 -7.17 -0.08 0.52
C MET A 59 -8.27 0.72 -0.15
N MET A 60 -8.02 1.99 -0.39
CA MET A 60 -8.94 2.86 -1.08
C MET A 60 -8.88 2.55 -2.56
N GLN A 61 -10.01 2.20 -3.15
CA GLN A 61 -10.09 1.92 -4.57
C GLN A 61 -10.26 3.22 -5.35
N ARG A 62 -9.46 3.37 -6.40
CA ARG A 62 -9.68 4.41 -7.38
C ARG A 62 -10.38 3.75 -8.56
N ARG A 63 -9.73 3.54 -9.67
CA ARG A 63 -10.33 2.79 -10.76
C ARG A 63 -9.96 1.32 -10.62
N ALA A 64 -8.91 0.91 -11.28
CA ALA A 64 -8.39 -0.44 -11.15
C ALA A 64 -7.06 -0.41 -10.39
N TYR A 65 -6.90 0.55 -9.48
CA TYR A 65 -5.76 0.59 -8.58
C TYR A 65 -6.22 1.03 -7.20
N TYR A 66 -5.43 0.64 -6.20
CA TYR A 66 -5.82 0.75 -4.81
C TYR A 66 -4.69 1.39 -4.02
N LEU A 67 -5.02 2.23 -3.07
CA LEU A 67 -4.05 3.06 -2.35
C LEU A 67 -4.25 2.91 -0.86
N GLN A 68 -3.14 2.92 -0.10
CA GLN A 68 -3.23 2.95 1.34
C GLN A 68 -1.94 3.46 1.96
N PRO A 69 -2.01 4.54 2.76
CA PRO A 69 -0.85 4.90 3.57
C PRO A 69 -0.73 3.97 4.76
N LEU A 70 0.49 3.54 5.03
CA LEU A 70 0.78 2.65 6.14
C LEU A 70 1.82 3.30 7.03
N GLY A 71 1.41 3.64 8.24
CA GLY A 71 2.35 4.06 9.25
C GLY A 71 2.87 2.87 10.02
N GLY A 72 3.74 3.12 10.97
CA GLY A 72 4.17 2.12 11.90
C GLY A 72 3.47 2.32 13.23
N TYR A 73 4.11 1.81 14.26
CA TYR A 73 3.62 2.07 15.61
C TYR A 73 3.86 3.53 15.97
N SER A 74 3.18 3.95 17.03
CA SER A 74 3.32 5.30 17.53
C SER A 74 4.79 5.65 17.71
N GLY A 75 5.18 6.81 17.22
CA GLY A 75 6.56 7.28 17.28
C GLY A 75 7.38 7.03 16.05
N ASP A 76 6.85 6.24 15.10
CA ASP A 76 7.56 6.02 13.84
C ASP A 76 7.14 7.10 12.84
N PRO A 77 8.04 8.00 12.46
CA PRO A 77 7.67 9.08 11.55
C PRO A 77 7.58 8.65 10.08
N GLU A 78 8.06 7.47 9.75
CA GLU A 78 8.05 7.02 8.37
C GLU A 78 6.67 6.56 7.94
N VAL A 79 6.24 6.99 6.76
CA VAL A 79 4.98 6.55 6.16
C VAL A 79 5.31 5.79 4.90
N CYS A 80 4.77 4.58 4.78
CA CYS A 80 4.85 3.78 3.57
C CYS A 80 3.56 3.96 2.81
N TYR A 81 3.63 4.40 1.57
CA TYR A 81 2.44 4.55 0.75
C TYR A 81 2.39 3.37 -0.21
N ALA A 82 1.33 2.57 -0.09
CA ALA A 82 1.21 1.34 -0.87
C ALA A 82 0.26 1.56 -2.04
N ILE A 83 0.65 1.11 -3.23
CA ILE A 83 -0.17 1.15 -4.43
C ILE A 83 -0.26 -0.26 -4.97
N TRP A 84 -1.46 -0.82 -4.94
CA TRP A 84 -1.73 -2.11 -5.56
C TRP A 84 -2.38 -1.83 -6.90
N ASN A 85 -1.66 -2.17 -7.98
CA ASN A 85 -2.08 -1.82 -9.33
C ASN A 85 -2.65 -3.01 -10.07
N GLU A 86 -3.92 -2.91 -10.49
CA GLU A 86 -4.56 -3.88 -11.38
C GLU A 86 -4.91 -3.24 -12.72
N SER A 87 -4.46 -2.01 -12.96
CA SER A 87 -4.73 -1.29 -14.19
C SER A 87 -3.61 -1.48 -15.18
N GLU A 88 -3.94 -1.80 -16.42
CA GLU A 88 -2.94 -1.86 -17.48
C GLU A 88 -2.53 -0.48 -17.95
N GLN A 89 -3.23 0.56 -17.50
CA GLN A 89 -2.99 1.92 -17.96
C GLN A 89 -2.11 2.74 -17.03
N LEU A 90 -2.11 2.41 -15.74
CA LEU A 90 -1.36 3.20 -14.76
C LEU A 90 0.13 2.96 -14.92
N MET A 91 0.89 4.02 -15.18
CA MET A 91 2.32 3.92 -15.43
C MET A 91 3.15 4.74 -14.48
N GLU A 92 2.58 5.77 -13.87
CA GLU A 92 3.37 6.72 -13.10
C GLU A 92 2.54 7.37 -12.02
N ALA A 93 3.16 7.60 -10.87
CA ALA A 93 2.56 8.39 -9.80
C ALA A 93 3.50 9.55 -9.48
N ARG A 94 2.93 10.70 -9.13
CA ARG A 94 3.71 11.85 -8.69
C ARG A 94 3.23 12.23 -7.31
N PHE A 95 4.18 12.25 -6.38
CA PHE A 95 3.89 12.50 -4.98
C PHE A 95 4.60 13.74 -4.51
N ARG A 96 3.86 14.57 -3.77
CA ARG A 96 4.43 15.77 -3.18
C ARG A 96 4.07 15.78 -1.70
N PRO A 97 4.98 15.29 -0.85
CA PRO A 97 4.70 15.23 0.58
C PRO A 97 4.97 16.56 1.24
N ASN A 98 4.06 16.97 2.13
CA ASN A 98 4.24 18.10 3.03
C ASN A 98 4.66 19.40 2.31
N ASP A 99 4.08 19.61 1.12
CA ASP A 99 4.36 20.80 0.29
C ASP A 99 5.82 20.93 -0.15
N GLY A 100 6.56 19.83 -0.08
CA GLY A 100 7.93 19.78 -0.52
C GLY A 100 8.06 19.48 -2.01
N PRO A 101 9.23 18.98 -2.44
CA PRO A 101 9.44 18.64 -3.85
C PRO A 101 8.56 17.48 -4.30
N THR A 102 8.21 17.49 -5.57
CA THR A 102 7.47 16.38 -6.17
C THR A 102 8.43 15.27 -6.58
N GLU A 103 8.05 14.05 -6.24
CA GLU A 103 8.82 12.86 -6.63
C GLU A 103 7.98 12.02 -7.58
N THR A 104 8.60 11.59 -8.67
CA THR A 104 7.96 10.75 -9.67
C THR A 104 8.31 9.29 -9.41
N VAL A 105 7.30 8.45 -9.35
CA VAL A 105 7.46 7.03 -9.06
C VAL A 105 6.88 6.24 -10.22
N ARG A 106 7.71 5.37 -10.80
CA ARG A 106 7.24 4.52 -11.88
C ARG A 106 6.47 3.34 -11.30
N ILE A 107 5.33 3.05 -11.90
CA ILE A 107 4.48 1.93 -11.48
C ILE A 107 4.73 0.76 -12.42
N ALA A 108 5.06 -0.39 -11.87
CA ALA A 108 5.30 -1.58 -12.68
C ALA A 108 4.00 -2.07 -13.31
N PRO A 109 4.09 -2.82 -14.41
CA PRO A 109 2.89 -3.36 -15.05
C PRO A 109 2.04 -4.19 -14.11
N ALA A 110 0.73 -4.13 -14.30
CA ALA A 110 -0.24 -4.84 -13.47
C ALA A 110 -0.13 -6.35 -13.68
N PRO A 111 -0.39 -7.15 -12.64
CA PRO A 111 -0.63 -6.72 -11.27
C PRO A 111 0.70 -6.45 -10.56
N SER A 112 0.73 -5.38 -9.77
CA SER A 112 1.98 -5.04 -9.10
C SER A 112 1.72 -4.26 -7.82
N LEU A 113 2.64 -4.40 -6.87
CA LEU A 113 2.63 -3.62 -5.64
C LEU A 113 3.82 -2.69 -5.67
N THR A 114 3.57 -1.40 -5.44
CA THR A 114 4.60 -0.38 -5.31
C THR A 114 4.54 0.18 -3.90
N ILE A 115 5.68 0.25 -3.24
CA ILE A 115 5.80 0.85 -1.92
C ILE A 115 6.70 2.07 -2.05
N TRP A 116 6.19 3.21 -1.62
CA TRP A 116 6.95 4.46 -1.62
C TRP A 116 6.94 5.01 -0.21
N ARG A 117 8.07 5.54 0.24
CA ARG A 117 8.24 5.94 1.63
C ARG A 117 8.55 7.42 1.72
N PHE A 118 8.03 8.06 2.76
CA PHE A 118 8.37 9.45 3.03
C PHE A 118 8.29 9.70 4.53
N GLN A 119 8.87 10.81 4.96
CA GLN A 119 8.87 11.17 6.38
C GLN A 119 7.66 12.03 6.68
N GLY A 120 6.87 11.60 7.65
CA GLY A 120 5.83 12.44 8.22
C GLY A 120 6.45 13.38 9.24
N GLY A 121 5.68 14.35 9.72
CA GLY A 121 6.11 15.25 10.76
C GLY A 121 5.55 14.82 12.09
N GLU A 122 5.99 15.49 13.15
CA GLU A 122 5.46 15.23 14.48
C GLU A 122 3.98 15.56 14.56
N ASP A 123 3.55 16.55 13.77
CA ASP A 123 2.17 16.99 13.76
C ASP A 123 1.37 16.32 12.65
N GLY A 124 1.90 15.25 12.08
CA GLY A 124 1.23 14.54 11.01
C GLY A 124 1.86 14.79 9.66
N TRP A 125 1.10 14.53 8.61
CA TRP A 125 1.61 14.69 7.25
C TRP A 125 0.44 14.90 6.30
N HIS A 126 0.76 15.41 5.14
CA HIS A 126 -0.21 15.41 4.05
C HIS A 126 0.52 15.09 2.75
N LEU A 127 -0.23 14.62 1.78
CA LEU A 127 0.34 14.14 0.53
C LEU A 127 -0.56 14.54 -0.62
N GLU A 128 0.02 15.26 -1.58
CA GLU A 128 -0.63 15.51 -2.84
C GLU A 128 -0.17 14.45 -3.82
N SER A 129 -1.11 13.78 -4.49
CA SER A 129 -0.76 12.68 -5.38
C SER A 129 -1.55 12.79 -6.67
N HIS A 130 -0.88 12.44 -7.77
CA HIS A 130 -1.47 12.41 -9.09
C HIS A 130 -0.98 11.16 -9.81
N TYR A 131 -1.83 10.59 -10.66
CA TYR A 131 -1.57 9.32 -11.32
C TYR A 131 -1.76 9.48 -12.81
N TYR A 132 -0.88 8.85 -13.60
CA TYR A 132 -0.81 9.10 -15.03
C TYR A 132 -0.70 7.80 -15.81
N ASP A 133 -1.28 7.79 -17.02
CA ASP A 133 -1.18 6.67 -17.92
C ASP A 133 0.07 6.81 -18.81
N SER A 134 0.24 5.86 -19.75
CA SER A 134 1.42 5.83 -20.60
C SER A 134 1.48 6.99 -21.59
N ALA A 135 0.33 7.61 -21.86
CA ALA A 135 0.28 8.77 -22.75
C ALA A 135 0.53 10.07 -22.01
N GLY A 136 0.69 10.02 -20.69
CA GLY A 136 0.92 11.21 -19.88
C GLY A 136 -0.37 11.88 -19.45
N ASN A 137 -1.50 11.24 -19.64
CA ASN A 137 -2.77 11.80 -19.21
C ASN A 137 -3.05 11.43 -17.76
N GLU A 138 -3.56 12.39 -17.01
CA GLU A 138 -3.90 12.14 -15.61
C GLU A 138 -5.13 11.24 -15.54
N MET A 139 -5.04 10.26 -14.66
CA MET A 139 -6.11 9.30 -14.45
C MET A 139 -7.01 9.69 -13.29
#